data_bbbf42ea4539413e4aeabd12250ccf7e
#
_entry.id   bbbf42ea4539413e4aeabd12250ccf7e
#
_cell.length_a   1.000
_cell.length_b   1.000
_cell.length_c   1.000
_cell.angle_alpha   90.00
_cell.angle_beta   90.00
_cell.angle_gamma   90.00
#
_symmetry.space_group_name_H-M   'P 1'
#
loop_
_entity.id
_entity.type
_entity.pdbx_description
1 polymer ?
#
loop_
_entity_poly.entity_id
_entity_poly.type
_entity_poly.pdbx_seq_one_letter_code
_entity_poly.pdbx_strand_id
1 'polypeptide(L)'
;MKGILLAGGTGSRLHPLTLAMSKQMMPVYDKPMIYYPLSCLMLAGIKDILIISTPQDLPNFQKLLGDGSALGCKFEYAVQPSPDGLAQAFIIGEKFIGNDKVALILGDNIFYGSGLGRLLHSHNDPEGAVIFAYHVTDPERYGVVDFDENMNALSIEEKPEVAKSNYAVPGVYFYDNSVIEIAKNLKPSPRGELEITDVNKIYLEQKKLKVAVLNRGTAWLDTGTFASLMQAGEFVRVIEERQGLKVGCIEEVAYTMKFINKEQLEALAKPLMKSGYGQYLLGLTRTK
;
A
#
# COMPACT_ATOMS: atom_id res chain seq x y z
N MET A 1 14.90 -3.35 4.88
CA MET A 1 13.85 -2.33 4.60
C MET A 1 12.68 -2.51 5.53
N LYS A 2 12.07 -1.43 5.99
CA LYS A 2 10.84 -1.41 6.78
C LYS A 2 9.66 -0.91 5.95
N GLY A 3 8.45 -1.20 6.39
CA GLY A 3 7.23 -0.77 5.70
C GLY A 3 6.41 0.19 6.55
N ILE A 4 5.80 1.19 5.92
CA ILE A 4 4.76 2.01 6.52
C ILE A 4 3.47 1.78 5.72
N LEU A 5 2.40 1.41 6.41
CA LEU A 5 1.06 1.35 5.85
C LEU A 5 0.26 2.51 6.44
N LEU A 6 -0.06 3.49 5.59
CA LEU A 6 -0.80 4.66 6.01
C LEU A 6 -2.30 4.45 5.82
N ALA A 7 -3.00 4.28 6.93
CA ALA A 7 -4.43 4.05 7.01
C ALA A 7 -5.14 5.21 7.74
N GLY A 8 -4.70 6.43 7.45
CA GLY A 8 -5.27 7.66 7.99
C GLY A 8 -6.34 8.28 7.09
N GLY A 9 -6.74 9.49 7.45
CA GLY A 9 -7.71 10.29 6.70
C GLY A 9 -9.16 10.07 7.15
N THR A 10 -10.00 11.06 6.88
CA THR A 10 -11.41 11.09 7.34
C THR A 10 -12.36 10.24 6.48
N GLY A 11 -11.95 9.85 5.28
CA GLY A 11 -12.81 9.10 4.35
C GLY A 11 -14.09 9.84 3.93
N SER A 12 -14.13 11.18 4.06
CA SER A 12 -15.34 11.99 3.90
C SER A 12 -16.06 11.82 2.55
N ARG A 13 -15.32 11.47 1.49
CA ARG A 13 -15.90 11.17 0.17
C ARG A 13 -16.78 9.91 0.16
N LEU A 14 -16.68 9.07 1.19
CA LEU A 14 -17.49 7.86 1.37
C LEU A 14 -18.51 7.98 2.50
N HIS A 15 -18.79 9.19 3.01
CA HIS A 15 -19.89 9.38 3.96
C HIS A 15 -21.22 9.00 3.31
N PRO A 16 -22.15 8.32 4.05
CA PRO A 16 -22.10 8.04 5.50
C PRO A 16 -21.34 6.76 5.90
N LEU A 17 -20.82 5.95 4.97
CA LEU A 17 -20.19 4.66 5.27
C LEU A 17 -19.03 4.78 6.26
N THR A 18 -18.25 5.85 6.15
CA THR A 18 -17.06 6.11 6.96
C THR A 18 -17.29 6.97 8.21
N LEU A 19 -18.56 7.19 8.60
CA LEU A 19 -18.88 7.89 9.84
C LEU A 19 -18.53 7.08 11.10
N ALA A 20 -18.61 5.76 11.01
CA ALA A 20 -18.44 4.85 12.14
C ALA A 20 -17.20 3.94 12.02
N MET A 21 -16.49 3.98 10.92
CA MET A 21 -15.31 3.14 10.69
C MET A 21 -14.35 3.76 9.69
N SER A 22 -13.06 3.44 9.83
CA SER A 22 -12.07 3.77 8.83
C SER A 22 -12.42 3.16 7.46
N LYS A 23 -12.16 3.91 6.39
CA LYS A 23 -12.28 3.41 5.01
C LYS A 23 -11.53 2.09 4.80
N GLN A 24 -10.35 1.97 5.35
CA GLN A 24 -9.47 0.81 5.19
C GLN A 24 -9.96 -0.45 5.95
N MET A 25 -10.96 -0.29 6.82
CA MET A 25 -11.67 -1.40 7.48
C MET A 25 -12.89 -1.88 6.68
N MET A 26 -13.33 -1.12 5.66
CA MET A 26 -14.46 -1.52 4.84
C MET A 26 -14.14 -2.79 4.05
N PRO A 27 -15.15 -3.65 3.82
CA PRO A 27 -14.96 -4.85 3.04
C PRO A 27 -14.74 -4.51 1.56
N VAL A 28 -13.75 -5.15 0.96
CA VAL A 28 -13.61 -5.26 -0.49
C VAL A 28 -13.75 -6.73 -0.81
N TYR A 29 -14.92 -7.12 -1.29
CA TYR A 29 -15.40 -8.48 -1.47
C TYR A 29 -15.43 -9.28 -0.14
N ASP A 30 -14.44 -10.10 0.15
CA ASP A 30 -14.44 -11.07 1.25
C ASP A 30 -13.50 -10.74 2.42
N LYS A 31 -12.79 -9.61 2.37
CA LYS A 31 -11.84 -9.19 3.41
C LYS A 31 -11.73 -7.67 3.57
N PRO A 32 -11.20 -7.18 4.70
CA PRO A 32 -10.98 -5.75 4.89
C PRO A 32 -10.00 -5.17 3.86
N MET A 33 -10.27 -3.95 3.40
CA MET A 33 -9.46 -3.25 2.40
C MET A 33 -7.96 -3.23 2.74
N ILE A 34 -7.60 -3.04 4.01
CA ILE A 34 -6.21 -2.97 4.45
C ILE A 34 -5.38 -4.22 4.13
N TYR A 35 -6.02 -5.39 3.95
CA TYR A 35 -5.32 -6.63 3.62
C TYR A 35 -4.60 -6.54 2.28
N TYR A 36 -5.16 -5.83 1.30
CA TYR A 36 -4.59 -5.70 -0.03
C TYR A 36 -3.26 -4.94 -0.03
N PRO A 37 -3.15 -3.70 0.49
CA PRO A 37 -1.86 -3.02 0.56
C PRO A 37 -0.89 -3.71 1.55
N LEU A 38 -1.38 -4.30 2.66
CA LEU A 38 -0.53 -5.08 3.55
C LEU A 38 0.12 -6.25 2.81
N SER A 39 -0.65 -6.98 1.99
CA SER A 39 -0.12 -8.07 1.17
C SER A 39 0.97 -7.62 0.20
N CYS A 40 0.89 -6.39 -0.33
CA CYS A 40 1.91 -5.83 -1.21
C CYS A 40 3.25 -5.60 -0.48
N LEU A 41 3.22 -5.05 0.74
CA LEU A 41 4.42 -4.93 1.56
C LEU A 41 5.04 -6.30 1.87
N MET A 42 4.21 -7.27 2.22
CA MET A 42 4.67 -8.64 2.48
C MET A 42 5.26 -9.30 1.23
N LEU A 43 4.65 -9.11 0.04
CA LEU A 43 5.18 -9.58 -1.25
C LEU A 43 6.51 -8.90 -1.62
N ALA A 44 6.75 -7.67 -1.18
CA ALA A 44 8.05 -7.01 -1.30
C ALA A 44 9.12 -7.60 -0.35
N GLY A 45 8.77 -8.58 0.49
CA GLY A 45 9.66 -9.19 1.48
C GLY A 45 9.75 -8.44 2.81
N ILE A 46 8.89 -7.44 3.03
CA ILE A 46 8.92 -6.58 4.21
C ILE A 46 8.12 -7.25 5.34
N LYS A 47 8.76 -7.40 6.50
CA LYS A 47 8.18 -8.02 7.70
C LYS A 47 7.93 -7.03 8.84
N ASP A 48 8.79 -6.03 8.97
CA ASP A 48 8.65 -4.98 9.98
C ASP A 48 7.79 -3.87 9.38
N ILE A 49 6.56 -3.72 9.88
CA ILE A 49 5.55 -2.82 9.28
C ILE A 49 4.93 -1.95 10.38
N LEU A 50 4.97 -0.63 10.16
CA LEU A 50 4.28 0.36 10.97
C LEU A 50 2.92 0.70 10.34
N ILE A 51 1.85 0.46 11.06
CA ILE A 51 0.51 0.88 10.70
C ILE A 51 0.22 2.24 11.32
N ILE A 52 0.01 3.26 10.49
CA ILE A 52 -0.31 4.61 10.94
C ILE A 52 -1.79 4.88 10.66
N SER A 53 -2.54 5.28 11.68
CA SER A 53 -3.96 5.58 11.55
C SER A 53 -4.41 6.69 12.49
N THR A 54 -5.70 7.07 12.39
CA THR A 54 -6.32 8.06 13.28
C THR A 54 -6.39 7.52 14.72
N PRO A 55 -6.49 8.40 15.74
CA PRO A 55 -6.67 7.96 17.13
C PRO A 55 -7.90 7.08 17.33
N GLN A 56 -8.97 7.34 16.56
CA GLN A 56 -10.25 6.62 16.67
C GLN A 56 -10.17 5.21 16.08
N ASP A 57 -9.46 5.06 14.97
CA ASP A 57 -9.46 3.81 14.20
C ASP A 57 -8.32 2.86 14.59
N LEU A 58 -7.22 3.39 15.12
CA LEU A 58 -6.03 2.60 15.46
C LEU A 58 -6.32 1.37 16.33
N PRO A 59 -7.18 1.44 17.38
CA PRO A 59 -7.53 0.26 18.19
C PRO A 59 -8.18 -0.87 17.37
N ASN A 60 -8.96 -0.52 16.32
CA ASN A 60 -9.60 -1.51 15.46
C ASN A 60 -8.56 -2.22 14.57
N PHE A 61 -7.56 -1.50 14.05
CA PHE A 61 -6.45 -2.12 13.32
C PHE A 61 -5.61 -3.03 14.21
N GLN A 62 -5.33 -2.61 15.46
CA GLN A 62 -4.63 -3.46 16.45
C GLN A 62 -5.41 -4.74 16.75
N LYS A 63 -6.74 -4.64 16.89
CA LYS A 63 -7.60 -5.82 17.10
C LYS A 63 -7.63 -6.75 15.87
N LEU A 64 -7.65 -6.18 14.66
CA LEU A 64 -7.72 -6.95 13.42
C LEU A 64 -6.41 -7.67 13.10
N LEU A 65 -5.28 -6.98 13.21
CA LEU A 65 -3.98 -7.43 12.69
C LEU A 65 -3.05 -8.00 13.77
N GLY A 66 -3.33 -7.70 15.06
CA GLY A 66 -2.47 -8.10 16.18
C GLY A 66 -1.08 -7.49 16.10
N ASP A 67 -0.09 -8.22 16.57
CA ASP A 67 1.33 -7.83 16.52
C ASP A 67 2.08 -8.34 15.29
N GLY A 68 1.39 -9.03 14.38
CA GLY A 68 1.95 -9.61 13.16
C GLY A 68 2.66 -10.95 13.36
N SER A 69 2.92 -11.40 14.59
CA SER A 69 3.68 -12.62 14.87
C SER A 69 3.04 -13.87 14.27
N ALA A 70 1.71 -13.93 14.23
CA ALA A 70 0.97 -15.02 13.60
C ALA A 70 1.22 -15.14 12.09
N LEU A 71 1.64 -14.05 11.45
CA LEU A 71 2.00 -13.98 10.01
C LEU A 71 3.54 -14.03 9.80
N GLY A 72 4.32 -14.24 10.86
CA GLY A 72 5.78 -14.16 10.79
C GLY A 72 6.31 -12.76 10.50
N CYS A 73 5.52 -11.73 10.82
CA CYS A 73 5.81 -10.32 10.71
C CYS A 73 5.90 -9.68 12.10
N LYS A 74 6.30 -8.40 12.12
CA LYS A 74 6.24 -7.55 13.30
C LYS A 74 5.48 -6.27 12.95
N PHE A 75 4.31 -6.07 13.57
CA PHE A 75 3.51 -4.87 13.38
C PHE A 75 3.67 -3.94 14.56
N GLU A 76 3.95 -2.69 14.26
CA GLU A 76 3.92 -1.57 15.19
C GLU A 76 2.80 -0.60 14.78
N TYR A 77 2.37 0.24 15.70
CA TYR A 77 1.22 1.11 15.51
C TYR A 77 1.54 2.52 15.96
N ALA A 78 1.17 3.51 15.15
CA ALA A 78 1.34 4.91 15.48
C ALA A 78 0.09 5.73 15.11
N VAL A 79 -0.14 6.78 15.88
CA VAL A 79 -1.25 7.71 15.65
C VAL A 79 -0.82 8.81 14.70
N GLN A 80 -1.62 9.07 13.67
CA GLN A 80 -1.61 10.32 12.92
C GLN A 80 -2.67 11.24 13.53
N PRO A 81 -2.28 12.29 14.28
CA PRO A 81 -3.24 13.10 15.02
C PRO A 81 -4.12 13.97 14.13
N SER A 82 -3.59 14.41 12.97
CA SER A 82 -4.27 15.20 11.95
C SER A 82 -3.81 14.76 10.56
N PRO A 83 -4.65 14.89 9.53
CA PRO A 83 -4.33 14.46 8.17
C PRO A 83 -3.46 15.52 7.43
N ASP A 84 -2.27 15.77 7.95
CA ASP A 84 -1.36 16.83 7.48
C ASP A 84 -0.53 16.41 6.24
N GLY A 85 -0.98 15.41 5.53
CA GLY A 85 -0.36 14.93 4.29
C GLY A 85 0.35 13.58 4.42
N LEU A 86 0.69 13.00 3.26
CA LEU A 86 1.27 11.65 3.21
C LEU A 86 2.71 11.61 3.73
N ALA A 87 3.48 12.67 3.49
CA ALA A 87 4.89 12.73 3.92
C ALA A 87 5.04 12.80 5.46
N GLN A 88 4.00 13.19 6.20
CA GLN A 88 3.98 13.15 7.67
C GLN A 88 4.25 11.72 8.20
N ALA A 89 3.94 10.70 7.41
CA ALA A 89 4.17 9.30 7.79
C ALA A 89 5.65 9.02 8.11
N PHE A 90 6.60 9.67 7.43
CA PHE A 90 8.02 9.50 7.70
C PHE A 90 8.47 10.19 8.98
N ILE A 91 7.85 11.31 9.34
CA ILE A 91 8.11 12.03 10.59
C ILE A 91 7.56 11.22 11.77
N ILE A 92 6.33 10.73 11.68
CA ILE A 92 5.72 9.86 12.69
C ILE A 92 6.51 8.56 12.85
N GLY A 93 6.93 7.99 11.72
CA GLY A 93 7.65 6.72 11.66
C GLY A 93 9.15 6.80 11.91
N GLU A 94 9.74 7.97 12.19
CA GLU A 94 11.20 8.16 12.28
C GLU A 94 11.89 7.15 13.22
N LYS A 95 11.38 7.00 14.43
CA LYS A 95 11.94 6.05 15.41
C LYS A 95 11.83 4.60 14.95
N PHE A 96 10.72 4.26 14.30
CA PHE A 96 10.50 2.93 13.72
C PHE A 96 11.46 2.70 12.55
N ILE A 97 11.59 3.64 11.63
CA ILE A 97 12.47 3.54 10.46
C ILE A 97 13.93 3.40 10.92
N GLY A 98 14.37 4.24 11.85
CA GLY A 98 15.76 4.28 12.31
C GLY A 98 16.70 4.59 11.13
N ASN A 99 17.66 3.71 10.89
CA ASN A 99 18.64 3.85 9.79
C ASN A 99 18.27 3.02 8.54
N ASP A 100 17.08 2.40 8.54
CA ASP A 100 16.66 1.55 7.43
C ASP A 100 16.09 2.35 6.26
N LYS A 101 16.08 1.74 5.09
CA LYS A 101 15.25 2.15 3.95
C LYS A 101 13.78 1.86 4.25
N VAL A 102 12.86 2.56 3.62
CA VAL A 102 11.43 2.46 3.93
C VAL A 102 10.57 2.41 2.69
N ALA A 103 9.57 1.53 2.70
CA ALA A 103 8.44 1.55 1.78
C ALA A 103 7.26 2.23 2.45
N LEU A 104 6.55 3.09 1.72
CA LEU A 104 5.25 3.63 2.10
C LEU A 104 4.19 3.09 1.15
N ILE A 105 3.10 2.56 1.70
CA ILE A 105 1.91 2.19 0.93
C ILE A 105 0.66 2.83 1.52
N LEU A 106 -0.24 3.28 0.65
CA LEU A 106 -1.53 3.84 1.07
C LEU A 106 -2.52 2.71 1.31
N GLY A 107 -3.20 2.76 2.45
CA GLY A 107 -4.10 1.71 2.94
C GLY A 107 -5.38 1.50 2.12
N ASP A 108 -5.62 2.34 1.13
CA ASP A 108 -6.77 2.30 0.23
C ASP A 108 -6.43 1.97 -1.22
N ASN A 109 -5.18 1.61 -1.50
CA ASN A 109 -4.72 1.21 -2.82
C ASN A 109 -4.70 -0.31 -2.95
N ILE A 110 -5.34 -0.83 -3.98
CA ILE A 110 -5.40 -2.25 -4.30
C ILE A 110 -4.61 -2.50 -5.56
N PHE A 111 -3.68 -3.45 -5.49
CA PHE A 111 -2.87 -3.87 -6.63
C PHE A 111 -3.07 -5.37 -6.89
N TYR A 112 -3.17 -5.72 -8.16
CA TYR A 112 -3.22 -7.12 -8.60
C TYR A 112 -2.56 -7.26 -9.97
N GLY A 113 -1.75 -8.29 -10.14
CA GLY A 113 -1.13 -8.58 -11.42
C GLY A 113 -0.06 -9.67 -11.34
N SER A 114 0.12 -10.37 -12.45
CA SER A 114 1.19 -11.36 -12.56
C SER A 114 2.56 -10.71 -12.41
N GLY A 115 3.40 -11.26 -11.54
CA GLY A 115 4.75 -10.76 -11.29
C GLY A 115 4.84 -9.53 -10.39
N LEU A 116 3.73 -9.00 -9.87
CA LEU A 116 3.72 -7.84 -8.97
C LEU A 116 4.68 -8.03 -7.78
N GLY A 117 4.63 -9.18 -7.11
CA GLY A 117 5.51 -9.45 -5.97
C GLY A 117 7.00 -9.42 -6.35
N ARG A 118 7.38 -9.96 -7.52
CA ARG A 118 8.76 -9.88 -8.02
C ARG A 118 9.18 -8.44 -8.32
N LEU A 119 8.29 -7.67 -8.93
CA LEU A 119 8.55 -6.25 -9.23
C LEU A 119 8.75 -5.46 -7.93
N LEU A 120 7.86 -5.60 -6.95
CA LEU A 120 8.01 -4.93 -5.65
C LEU A 120 9.30 -5.37 -4.93
N HIS A 121 9.58 -6.66 -4.91
CA HIS A 121 10.77 -7.20 -4.25
C HIS A 121 12.07 -6.72 -4.92
N SER A 122 12.12 -6.56 -6.25
CA SER A 122 13.31 -6.08 -6.94
C SER A 122 13.68 -4.63 -6.64
N HIS A 123 12.76 -3.86 -6.05
CA HIS A 123 12.97 -2.46 -5.66
C HIS A 123 13.10 -2.24 -4.16
N ASN A 124 13.19 -3.30 -3.35
CA ASN A 124 13.24 -3.20 -1.89
C ASN A 124 14.58 -2.72 -1.30
N ASP A 125 15.55 -2.35 -2.15
CA ASP A 125 16.84 -1.77 -1.75
C ASP A 125 17.18 -0.51 -2.59
N PRO A 126 16.35 0.56 -2.56
CA PRO A 126 16.55 1.72 -3.41
C PRO A 126 17.77 2.55 -3.00
N GLU A 127 18.47 3.10 -4.00
CA GLU A 127 19.42 4.20 -3.84
C GLU A 127 18.73 5.50 -4.25
N GLY A 128 18.14 6.21 -3.29
CA GLY A 128 17.25 7.33 -3.52
C GLY A 128 15.80 6.91 -3.42
N ALA A 129 14.98 7.25 -4.41
CA ALA A 129 13.57 6.94 -4.44
C ALA A 129 13.18 6.12 -5.67
N VAL A 130 12.24 5.19 -5.49
CA VAL A 130 11.54 4.49 -6.57
C VAL A 130 10.05 4.74 -6.42
N ILE A 131 9.45 5.31 -7.46
CA ILE A 131 8.00 5.46 -7.61
C ILE A 131 7.50 4.54 -8.71
N PHE A 132 6.23 4.17 -8.62
CA PHE A 132 5.61 3.35 -9.65
C PHE A 132 4.82 4.23 -10.62
N ALA A 133 4.71 3.80 -11.87
CA ALA A 133 3.96 4.49 -12.91
C ALA A 133 2.90 3.56 -13.48
N TYR A 134 1.66 4.00 -13.53
CA TYR A 134 0.52 3.27 -14.04
C TYR A 134 -0.19 4.07 -15.12
N HIS A 135 -0.38 3.48 -16.31
CA HIS A 135 -1.03 4.17 -17.42
C HIS A 135 -2.53 4.30 -17.17
N VAL A 136 -3.03 5.55 -17.22
CA VAL A 136 -4.44 5.91 -16.99
C VAL A 136 -4.98 6.75 -18.15
N THR A 137 -6.30 6.88 -18.22
CA THR A 137 -6.98 7.72 -19.22
C THR A 137 -7.33 9.12 -18.69
N ASP A 138 -7.23 9.32 -17.37
CA ASP A 138 -7.62 10.53 -16.63
C ASP A 138 -6.48 10.98 -15.67
N PRO A 139 -5.26 11.26 -16.21
CA PRO A 139 -4.07 11.51 -15.40
C PRO A 139 -4.18 12.73 -14.48
N GLU A 140 -4.98 13.75 -14.85
CA GLU A 140 -5.18 14.96 -14.09
C GLU A 140 -5.74 14.76 -12.67
N ARG A 141 -6.24 13.57 -12.38
CA ARG A 141 -6.74 13.22 -11.04
C ARG A 141 -5.65 12.80 -10.04
N TYR A 142 -4.44 12.55 -10.52
CA TYR A 142 -3.35 11.91 -9.78
C TYR A 142 -2.06 12.73 -9.82
N GLY A 143 -1.08 12.33 -9.03
CA GLY A 143 0.30 12.70 -9.31
C GLY A 143 0.72 12.07 -10.63
N VAL A 144 1.31 12.85 -11.52
CA VAL A 144 1.71 12.42 -12.88
C VAL A 144 3.22 12.46 -13.00
N VAL A 145 3.82 11.40 -13.51
CA VAL A 145 5.26 11.32 -13.78
C VAL A 145 5.53 11.19 -15.27
N ASP A 146 6.53 11.94 -15.76
CA ASP A 146 7.15 11.73 -17.07
C ASP A 146 8.58 11.21 -16.86
N PHE A 147 9.05 10.33 -17.76
CA PHE A 147 10.32 9.63 -17.58
C PHE A 147 10.95 9.23 -18.93
N ASP A 148 12.28 9.05 -18.92
CA ASP A 148 13.06 8.64 -20.08
C ASP A 148 13.09 7.10 -20.30
N GLU A 149 13.73 6.66 -21.37
CA GLU A 149 13.90 5.25 -21.73
C GLU A 149 14.70 4.45 -20.67
N ASN A 150 15.49 5.14 -19.83
CA ASN A 150 16.26 4.56 -18.74
C ASN A 150 15.50 4.57 -17.40
N MET A 151 14.20 4.87 -17.43
CA MET A 151 13.35 4.95 -16.24
C MET A 151 13.79 6.03 -15.23
N ASN A 152 14.49 7.07 -15.70
CA ASN A 152 14.73 8.26 -14.88
C ASN A 152 13.54 9.19 -15.00
N ALA A 153 13.02 9.68 -13.86
CA ALA A 153 11.98 10.68 -13.89
C ALA A 153 12.49 12.00 -14.51
N LEU A 154 11.71 12.60 -15.39
CA LEU A 154 11.96 13.89 -16.02
C LEU A 154 11.13 14.99 -15.37
N SER A 155 9.90 14.70 -15.00
CA SER A 155 9.04 15.61 -14.25
C SER A 155 8.05 14.83 -13.38
N ILE A 156 7.59 15.45 -12.30
CA ILE A 156 6.49 14.96 -11.48
C ILE A 156 5.62 16.13 -11.03
N GLU A 157 4.30 16.02 -11.22
CA GLU A 157 3.35 17.08 -10.92
C GLU A 157 2.12 16.51 -10.22
N GLU A 158 1.65 17.18 -9.16
CA GLU A 158 0.43 16.78 -8.44
C GLU A 158 -0.78 17.37 -9.14
N LYS A 159 -1.69 16.51 -9.61
CA LYS A 159 -2.97 16.86 -10.23
C LYS A 159 -2.85 18.05 -11.22
N PRO A 160 -2.03 17.91 -12.27
CA PRO A 160 -1.81 18.99 -13.22
C PRO A 160 -3.09 19.28 -14.02
N GLU A 161 -3.34 20.55 -14.35
CA GLU A 161 -4.45 20.91 -15.26
C GLU A 161 -4.25 20.33 -16.66
N VAL A 162 -2.99 20.27 -17.10
CA VAL A 162 -2.58 19.64 -18.36
C VAL A 162 -1.46 18.66 -18.06
N ALA A 163 -1.75 17.37 -18.13
CA ALA A 163 -0.80 16.32 -17.84
C ALA A 163 0.23 16.17 -18.98
N LYS A 164 1.52 16.04 -18.63
CA LYS A 164 2.62 15.81 -19.59
C LYS A 164 2.69 14.36 -20.06
N SER A 165 2.16 13.44 -19.29
CA SER A 165 2.09 12.02 -19.63
C SER A 165 0.79 11.41 -19.11
N ASN A 166 0.49 10.17 -19.53
CA ASN A 166 -0.63 9.38 -19.02
C ASN A 166 -0.22 8.44 -17.87
N TYR A 167 0.92 8.67 -17.23
CA TYR A 167 1.41 7.82 -16.17
C TYR A 167 1.13 8.43 -14.79
N ALA A 168 0.09 7.92 -14.13
CA ALA A 168 -0.22 8.23 -12.74
C ALA A 168 0.77 7.55 -11.79
N VAL A 169 1.02 8.17 -10.65
CA VAL A 169 1.83 7.61 -9.56
C VAL A 169 0.92 6.99 -8.51
N PRO A 170 0.80 5.66 -8.44
CA PRO A 170 0.03 4.99 -7.41
C PRO A 170 0.63 5.15 -6.02
N GLY A 171 -0.19 4.87 -5.01
CA GLY A 171 0.17 5.04 -3.60
C GLY A 171 1.10 3.96 -3.05
N VAL A 172 2.20 3.66 -3.74
CA VAL A 172 3.29 2.79 -3.27
C VAL A 172 4.63 3.40 -3.65
N TYR A 173 5.52 3.55 -2.67
CA TYR A 173 6.77 4.29 -2.78
C TYR A 173 7.87 3.58 -2.02
N PHE A 174 9.10 3.58 -2.55
CA PHE A 174 10.28 3.05 -1.88
C PHE A 174 11.35 4.14 -1.78
N TYR A 175 11.90 4.33 -0.60
CA TYR A 175 12.86 5.41 -0.33
C TYR A 175 14.08 4.91 0.43
N ASP A 176 15.22 5.54 0.19
CA ASP A 176 16.35 5.46 1.10
C ASP A 176 16.06 6.23 2.41
N ASN A 177 16.98 6.16 3.36
CA ASN A 177 16.77 6.75 4.69
C ASN A 177 16.69 8.29 4.67
N SER A 178 17.20 8.95 3.63
CA SER A 178 17.18 10.42 3.55
C SER A 178 15.76 11.01 3.48
N VAL A 179 14.75 10.17 3.18
CA VAL A 179 13.35 10.60 3.14
C VAL A 179 12.88 11.22 4.46
N ILE A 180 13.42 10.80 5.60
CA ILE A 180 13.06 11.34 6.92
C ILE A 180 13.42 12.83 7.00
N GLU A 181 14.65 13.17 6.68
CA GLU A 181 15.13 14.55 6.71
C GLU A 181 14.46 15.40 5.61
N ILE A 182 14.20 14.81 4.45
CA ILE A 182 13.43 15.47 3.40
C ILE A 182 12.02 15.82 3.92
N ALA A 183 11.31 14.87 4.51
CA ALA A 183 9.95 15.09 5.03
C ALA A 183 9.89 16.16 6.14
N LYS A 184 10.88 16.18 7.05
CA LYS A 184 10.99 17.19 8.11
C LYS A 184 11.17 18.61 7.60
N ASN A 185 11.83 18.77 6.46
CA ASN A 185 12.14 20.07 5.87
C ASN A 185 11.10 20.53 4.82
N LEU A 186 10.07 19.73 4.55
CA LEU A 186 8.98 20.15 3.66
C LEU A 186 8.20 21.32 4.25
N LYS A 187 7.71 22.16 3.36
CA LYS A 187 6.71 23.19 3.68
C LYS A 187 5.33 22.66 3.28
N PRO A 188 4.30 22.90 4.09
CA PRO A 188 2.95 22.55 3.70
C PRO A 188 2.54 23.22 2.38
N SER A 189 1.83 22.48 1.54
CA SER A 189 1.25 22.98 0.30
C SER A 189 0.15 24.01 0.58
N PRO A 190 -0.40 24.69 -0.44
CA PRO A 190 -1.57 25.57 -0.27
C PRO A 190 -2.79 24.87 0.36
N ARG A 191 -2.83 23.52 0.35
CA ARG A 191 -3.85 22.70 1.04
C ARG A 191 -3.54 22.47 2.53
N GLY A 192 -2.39 22.90 3.02
CA GLY A 192 -1.91 22.67 4.38
C GLY A 192 -1.30 21.28 4.58
N GLU A 193 -1.00 20.54 3.49
CA GLU A 193 -0.51 19.16 3.53
C GLU A 193 0.97 19.06 3.18
N LEU A 194 1.68 18.15 3.83
CA LEU A 194 3.03 17.70 3.44
C LEU A 194 2.89 16.66 2.31
N GLU A 195 3.06 17.15 1.08
CA GLU A 195 2.77 16.36 -0.12
C GLU A 195 3.86 15.33 -0.41
N ILE A 196 3.47 14.12 -0.74
CA ILE A 196 4.41 13.08 -1.19
C ILE A 196 5.05 13.46 -2.53
N THR A 197 4.33 14.20 -3.37
CA THR A 197 4.86 14.71 -4.65
C THR A 197 6.02 15.67 -4.43
N ASP A 198 6.02 16.45 -3.35
CA ASP A 198 7.12 17.37 -3.05
C ASP A 198 8.35 16.61 -2.51
N VAL A 199 8.16 15.52 -1.77
CA VAL A 199 9.26 14.58 -1.47
C VAL A 199 9.89 14.07 -2.76
N ASN A 200 9.07 13.59 -3.69
CA ASN A 200 9.55 13.05 -4.97
C ASN A 200 10.25 14.11 -5.84
N LYS A 201 9.80 15.38 -5.82
CA LYS A 201 10.48 16.48 -6.50
C LYS A 201 11.90 16.71 -5.98
N ILE A 202 12.11 16.62 -4.67
CA ILE A 202 13.45 16.75 -4.09
C ILE A 202 14.38 15.62 -4.58
N TYR A 203 13.89 14.38 -4.63
CA TYR A 203 14.66 13.28 -5.21
C TYR A 203 14.89 13.45 -6.72
N LEU A 204 13.93 14.03 -7.45
CA LEU A 204 14.08 14.35 -8.86
C LEU A 204 15.21 15.39 -9.08
N GLU A 205 15.22 16.49 -8.31
CA GLU A 205 16.25 17.52 -8.35
C GLU A 205 17.64 16.95 -8.03
N GLN A 206 17.72 15.98 -7.12
CA GLN A 206 18.94 15.25 -6.79
C GLN A 206 19.33 14.19 -7.84
N LYS A 207 18.52 13.99 -8.90
CA LYS A 207 18.69 12.93 -9.91
C LYS A 207 18.69 11.51 -9.31
N LYS A 208 17.92 11.32 -8.24
CA LYS A 208 17.78 10.06 -7.50
C LYS A 208 16.37 9.49 -7.53
N LEU A 209 15.49 9.99 -8.41
CA LEU A 209 14.14 9.47 -8.59
C LEU A 209 14.09 8.51 -9.76
N LYS A 210 13.80 7.25 -9.49
CA LYS A 210 13.61 6.19 -10.49
C LYS A 210 12.12 5.85 -10.63
N VAL A 211 11.75 5.39 -11.82
CA VAL A 211 10.38 4.98 -12.14
C VAL A 211 10.33 3.49 -12.43
N ALA A 212 9.40 2.79 -11.82
CA ALA A 212 9.07 1.40 -12.12
C ALA A 212 7.68 1.33 -12.77
N VAL A 213 7.61 0.91 -14.03
CA VAL A 213 6.32 0.85 -14.73
C VAL A 213 5.56 -0.41 -14.35
N LEU A 214 4.31 -0.24 -13.91
CA LEU A 214 3.38 -1.33 -13.72
C LEU A 214 2.90 -1.82 -15.10
N ASN A 215 3.23 -3.06 -15.41
CA ASN A 215 3.01 -3.63 -16.74
C ASN A 215 1.52 -3.76 -17.09
N ARG A 216 1.22 -3.85 -18.39
CA ARG A 216 -0.10 -4.22 -18.89
C ARG A 216 -0.55 -5.54 -18.25
N GLY A 217 -1.78 -5.59 -17.74
CA GLY A 217 -2.29 -6.73 -16.97
C GLY A 217 -2.14 -6.58 -15.46
N THR A 218 -1.44 -5.54 -14.98
CA THR A 218 -1.56 -5.10 -13.60
C THR A 218 -2.81 -4.24 -13.45
N ALA A 219 -3.62 -4.51 -12.44
CA ALA A 219 -4.70 -3.64 -12.01
C ALA A 219 -4.24 -2.81 -10.81
N TRP A 220 -4.48 -1.53 -10.87
CA TRP A 220 -4.45 -0.62 -9.73
C TRP A 220 -5.83 0.00 -9.56
N LEU A 221 -6.41 -0.18 -8.39
CA LEU A 221 -7.75 0.26 -8.06
C LEU A 221 -7.66 1.24 -6.90
N ASP A 222 -8.09 2.47 -7.14
CA ASP A 222 -8.36 3.42 -6.08
C ASP A 222 -9.78 3.16 -5.54
N THR A 223 -9.97 3.25 -4.26
CA THR A 223 -11.28 3.01 -3.62
C THR A 223 -11.87 4.31 -3.07
N GLY A 224 -11.58 5.44 -3.73
CA GLY A 224 -11.87 6.80 -3.25
C GLY A 224 -13.32 7.24 -3.34
N THR A 225 -14.15 6.55 -4.12
CA THR A 225 -15.57 6.87 -4.34
C THR A 225 -16.43 5.62 -4.16
N PHE A 226 -17.76 5.78 -4.01
CA PHE A 226 -18.69 4.65 -3.96
C PHE A 226 -18.58 3.74 -5.18
N ALA A 227 -18.48 4.35 -6.37
CA ALA A 227 -18.34 3.60 -7.63
C ALA A 227 -17.03 2.82 -7.69
N SER A 228 -15.88 3.44 -7.36
CA SER A 228 -14.59 2.75 -7.39
C SER A 228 -14.47 1.68 -6.31
N LEU A 229 -15.10 1.86 -5.14
CA LEU A 229 -15.16 0.83 -4.11
C LEU A 229 -15.96 -0.40 -4.58
N MET A 230 -17.12 -0.20 -5.22
CA MET A 230 -17.90 -1.29 -5.80
C MET A 230 -17.13 -2.00 -6.92
N GLN A 231 -16.52 -1.25 -7.83
CA GLN A 231 -15.70 -1.79 -8.91
C GLN A 231 -14.53 -2.64 -8.39
N ALA A 232 -13.88 -2.19 -7.33
CA ALA A 232 -12.81 -2.96 -6.69
C ALA A 232 -13.32 -4.29 -6.13
N GLY A 233 -14.45 -4.28 -5.42
CA GLY A 233 -15.09 -5.50 -4.91
C GLY A 233 -15.49 -6.46 -6.02
N GLU A 234 -16.08 -5.95 -7.10
CA GLU A 234 -16.48 -6.75 -8.26
C GLU A 234 -15.27 -7.32 -9.01
N PHE A 235 -14.23 -6.54 -9.21
CA PHE A 235 -12.99 -7.00 -9.81
C PHE A 235 -12.38 -8.17 -9.02
N VAL A 236 -12.23 -8.01 -7.70
CA VAL A 236 -11.68 -9.05 -6.82
C VAL A 236 -12.55 -10.31 -6.87
N ARG A 237 -13.90 -10.15 -6.77
CA ARG A 237 -14.85 -11.25 -6.86
C ARG A 237 -14.68 -12.07 -8.13
N VAL A 238 -14.66 -11.40 -9.28
CA VAL A 238 -14.55 -12.07 -10.60
C VAL A 238 -13.23 -12.85 -10.71
N ILE A 239 -12.11 -12.26 -10.27
CA ILE A 239 -10.81 -12.94 -10.31
C ILE A 239 -10.80 -14.16 -9.39
N GLU A 240 -11.24 -14.00 -8.13
CA GLU A 240 -11.24 -15.10 -7.15
C GLU A 240 -12.17 -16.23 -7.55
N GLU A 241 -13.37 -15.94 -8.05
CA GLU A 241 -14.33 -16.96 -8.51
C GLU A 241 -13.81 -17.73 -9.74
N ARG A 242 -13.07 -17.05 -10.65
CA ARG A 242 -12.54 -17.68 -11.87
C ARG A 242 -11.30 -18.52 -11.62
N GLN A 243 -10.41 -18.03 -10.76
CA GLN A 243 -9.11 -18.69 -10.52
C GLN A 243 -9.15 -19.67 -9.34
N GLY A 244 -10.10 -19.51 -8.43
CA GLY A 244 -10.11 -20.22 -7.16
C GLY A 244 -8.97 -19.82 -6.22
N LEU A 245 -8.30 -18.68 -6.51
CA LEU A 245 -7.20 -18.13 -5.74
C LEU A 245 -7.60 -16.76 -5.19
N LYS A 246 -7.15 -16.43 -3.98
CA LYS A 246 -7.49 -15.17 -3.35
C LYS A 246 -6.55 -14.03 -3.72
N VAL A 247 -7.09 -12.83 -3.82
CA VAL A 247 -6.35 -11.58 -4.01
C VAL A 247 -6.13 -10.95 -2.64
N GLY A 248 -4.88 -10.59 -2.31
CA GLY A 248 -4.57 -9.90 -1.06
C GLY A 248 -4.80 -10.74 0.22
N CYS A 249 -4.71 -12.07 0.11
CA CYS A 249 -4.77 -12.98 1.26
C CYS A 249 -3.43 -12.97 2.00
N ILE A 250 -3.37 -12.25 3.12
CA ILE A 250 -2.12 -12.05 3.88
C ILE A 250 -1.56 -13.33 4.45
N GLU A 251 -2.40 -14.28 4.82
CA GLU A 251 -2.00 -15.61 5.33
C GLU A 251 -1.36 -16.46 4.24
N GLU A 252 -1.93 -16.44 3.02
CA GLU A 252 -1.34 -17.10 1.85
C GLU A 252 0.00 -16.47 1.48
N VAL A 253 0.08 -15.13 1.47
CA VAL A 253 1.34 -14.42 1.21
C VAL A 253 2.39 -14.78 2.24
N ALA A 254 2.05 -14.80 3.54
CA ALA A 254 2.96 -15.19 4.60
C ALA A 254 3.50 -16.63 4.39
N TYR A 255 2.64 -17.55 3.99
CA TYR A 255 3.03 -18.92 3.71
C TYR A 255 3.90 -19.06 2.46
N THR A 256 3.50 -18.42 1.36
CA THR A 256 4.22 -18.45 0.07
C THR A 256 5.60 -17.78 0.17
N MET A 257 5.69 -16.68 0.92
CA MET A 257 6.95 -15.98 1.21
C MET A 257 7.79 -16.68 2.27
N LYS A 258 7.33 -17.83 2.81
CA LYS A 258 8.00 -18.59 3.87
C LYS A 258 8.23 -17.80 5.16
N PHE A 259 7.32 -16.87 5.45
CA PHE A 259 7.29 -16.17 6.74
C PHE A 259 6.75 -17.09 7.83
N ILE A 260 5.80 -17.97 7.46
CA ILE A 260 5.21 -18.99 8.30
C ILE A 260 5.31 -20.38 7.63
N ASN A 261 5.23 -21.42 8.45
CA ASN A 261 5.18 -22.80 7.99
C ASN A 261 3.74 -23.31 7.83
N LYS A 262 3.60 -24.58 7.44
CA LYS A 262 2.30 -25.24 7.22
C LYS A 262 1.44 -25.27 8.49
N GLU A 263 2.02 -25.64 9.61
CA GLU A 263 1.33 -25.76 10.90
C GLU A 263 0.78 -24.41 11.37
N GLN A 264 1.53 -23.35 11.14
CA GLN A 264 1.12 -21.98 11.43
C GLN A 264 -0.03 -21.54 10.52
N LEU A 265 0.01 -21.85 9.22
CA LEU A 265 -1.09 -21.56 8.30
C LEU A 265 -2.35 -22.34 8.69
N GLU A 266 -2.25 -23.60 9.06
CA GLU A 266 -3.37 -24.40 9.55
C GLU A 266 -3.98 -23.84 10.85
N ALA A 267 -3.14 -23.29 11.74
CA ALA A 267 -3.61 -22.61 12.95
C ALA A 267 -4.40 -21.34 12.63
N LEU A 268 -3.94 -20.53 11.66
CA LEU A 268 -4.66 -19.34 11.16
C LEU A 268 -6.00 -19.70 10.49
N ALA A 269 -6.06 -20.83 9.80
CA ALA A 269 -7.28 -21.27 9.12
C ALA A 269 -8.42 -21.67 10.08
N LYS A 270 -8.10 -22.26 11.25
CA LYS A 270 -9.08 -22.84 12.19
C LYS A 270 -10.23 -21.89 12.58
N PRO A 271 -9.98 -20.64 13.03
CA PRO A 271 -11.05 -19.72 13.40
C PRO A 271 -11.90 -19.27 12.22
N LEU A 272 -11.42 -19.43 10.98
CA LEU A 272 -12.03 -18.92 9.74
C LEU A 272 -12.83 -19.98 8.97
N MET A 273 -12.97 -21.18 9.50
CA MET A 273 -13.58 -22.33 8.80
C MET A 273 -15.05 -22.10 8.41
N LYS A 274 -15.79 -21.30 9.17
CA LYS A 274 -17.21 -21.05 8.92
C LYS A 274 -17.48 -20.14 7.70
N SER A 275 -16.53 -19.30 7.32
CA SER A 275 -16.66 -18.37 6.19
C SER A 275 -16.19 -18.96 4.85
N GLY A 276 -15.64 -20.17 4.82
CA GLY A 276 -14.99 -20.71 3.62
C GLY A 276 -13.55 -20.20 3.42
N TYR A 277 -13.18 -19.09 4.04
CA TYR A 277 -11.83 -18.52 3.98
C TYR A 277 -10.81 -19.50 4.60
N GLY A 278 -11.12 -20.09 5.77
CA GLY A 278 -10.27 -21.08 6.40
C GLY A 278 -10.14 -22.36 5.57
N GLN A 279 -11.20 -22.76 4.85
CA GLN A 279 -11.13 -23.93 3.94
C GLN A 279 -10.17 -23.68 2.78
N TYR A 280 -10.16 -22.45 2.23
CA TYR A 280 -9.20 -22.03 1.23
C TYR A 280 -7.76 -22.14 1.75
N LEU A 281 -7.47 -21.58 2.93
CA LEU A 281 -6.15 -21.66 3.55
C LEU A 281 -5.68 -23.10 3.76
N LEU A 282 -6.55 -23.99 4.24
CA LEU A 282 -6.24 -25.43 4.37
C LEU A 282 -6.00 -26.11 3.00
N GLY A 283 -6.68 -25.64 1.96
CA GLY A 283 -6.46 -26.09 0.59
C GLY A 283 -5.02 -25.92 0.14
N LEU A 284 -4.41 -24.75 0.46
CA LEU A 284 -3.02 -24.42 0.11
C LEU A 284 -1.98 -25.40 0.69
N THR A 285 -2.28 -26.04 1.83
CA THR A 285 -1.37 -27.00 2.47
C THR A 285 -1.46 -28.40 1.86
N ARG A 286 -2.46 -28.68 1.01
CA ARG A 286 -2.74 -29.99 0.40
C ARG A 286 -2.31 -30.07 -1.06
N THR A 287 -2.14 -28.91 -1.71
CA THR A 287 -1.67 -28.86 -3.10
C THR A 287 -0.15 -29.04 -3.11
N LYS A 288 0.33 -30.04 -3.88
CA LYS A 288 1.77 -30.31 -4.07
C LYS A 288 2.39 -29.31 -5.03
#